data_4d8fb8365d6b0530e5970f45444b6c81
#
_entry.id   4d8fb8365d6b0530e5970f45444b6c81
#
_cell.length_a   1.000
_cell.length_b   1.000
_cell.length_c   1.000
_cell.angle_alpha   90.00
_cell.angle_beta   90.00
_cell.angle_gamma   90.00
#
_symmetry.space_group_name_H-M   'P 1'
#
loop_
_entity.id
_entity.type
_entity.pdbx_description
1 polymer ?
#
loop_
_entity_poly.entity_id
_entity_poly.type
_entity_poly.pdbx_seq_one_letter_code
_entity_poly.pdbx_strand_id
1 'polypeptide(L)'
;MKIERIDHLNLTVADIERSVEFYQRVLGMKTESMGEGRAALYFGQQKIHLDAAGGAMAMSGAKRMPAHICFITEAPMGEVTAHLEHCGVPVRMQGPRAGAIGTIQSVYIDDPDQNSIEISSY
;
A
#
# COMPACT_ATOMS: atom_id res chain seq x y z
N MET A 1 17.48 -0.17 -23.47
CA MET A 1 16.42 -0.83 -22.68
C MET A 1 15.44 0.23 -22.22
N LYS A 2 14.14 -0.01 -22.32
CA LYS A 2 13.09 0.89 -21.84
C LYS A 2 12.32 0.18 -20.75
N ILE A 3 12.26 0.77 -19.55
CA ILE A 3 11.41 0.28 -18.46
C ILE A 3 9.99 0.78 -18.69
N GLU A 4 9.00 -0.08 -18.55
CA GLU A 4 7.60 0.24 -18.84
C GLU A 4 6.79 0.46 -17.55
N ARG A 5 6.95 -0.40 -16.54
CA ARG A 5 6.17 -0.34 -15.29
C ARG A 5 6.86 -1.09 -14.15
N ILE A 6 6.37 -0.89 -12.95
CA ILE A 6 6.63 -1.77 -11.82
C ILE A 6 5.67 -2.97 -11.94
N ASP A 7 6.19 -4.20 -11.88
CA ASP A 7 5.38 -5.42 -11.82
C ASP A 7 4.95 -5.72 -10.37
N HIS A 8 5.93 -5.80 -9.47
CA HIS A 8 5.69 -5.99 -8.04
C HIS A 8 6.79 -5.37 -7.19
N LEU A 9 6.48 -5.21 -5.92
CA LEU A 9 7.44 -4.86 -4.88
C LEU A 9 7.22 -5.75 -3.67
N ASN A 10 8.17 -5.78 -2.75
CA ASN A 10 8.08 -6.53 -1.50
C ASN A 10 8.05 -5.58 -0.31
N LEU A 11 7.17 -5.87 0.64
CA LEU A 11 7.13 -5.22 1.96
C LEU A 11 7.39 -6.26 3.04
N THR A 12 8.29 -5.96 3.95
CA THR A 12 8.46 -6.74 5.18
C THR A 12 7.52 -6.18 6.24
N VAL A 13 6.65 -7.04 6.77
CA VAL A 13 5.63 -6.68 7.75
C VAL A 13 5.78 -7.46 9.05
N ALA A 14 5.32 -6.89 10.15
CA ALA A 14 5.39 -7.54 11.46
C ALA A 14 4.40 -8.72 11.57
N ASP A 15 3.22 -8.58 10.97
CA ASP A 15 2.12 -9.54 11.03
C ASP A 15 1.41 -9.59 9.67
N ILE A 16 1.52 -10.73 9.00
CA ILE A 16 0.93 -10.95 7.66
C ILE A 16 -0.59 -10.81 7.69
N GLU A 17 -1.26 -11.45 8.67
CA GLU A 17 -2.73 -11.46 8.73
C GLU A 17 -3.28 -10.07 8.96
N ARG A 18 -2.65 -9.30 9.85
CA ARG A 18 -3.02 -7.91 10.13
C ARG A 18 -2.83 -7.01 8.90
N SER A 19 -1.74 -7.19 8.16
CA SER A 19 -1.50 -6.43 6.92
C SER A 19 -2.48 -6.82 5.83
N VAL A 20 -2.72 -8.12 5.63
CA VAL A 20 -3.71 -8.63 4.65
C VAL A 20 -5.10 -8.04 4.94
N GLU A 21 -5.55 -8.08 6.20
CA GLU A 21 -6.84 -7.51 6.61
C GLU A 21 -6.92 -6.01 6.27
N PHE A 22 -5.88 -5.25 6.58
CA PHE A 22 -5.84 -3.82 6.30
C PHE A 22 -5.94 -3.52 4.80
N TYR A 23 -5.06 -4.10 3.99
CA TYR A 23 -5.03 -3.83 2.55
C TYR A 23 -6.29 -4.32 1.82
N GLN A 24 -6.89 -5.41 2.27
CA GLN A 24 -8.15 -5.92 1.75
C GLN A 24 -9.32 -5.01 2.13
N ARG A 25 -9.47 -4.67 3.40
CA ARG A 25 -10.60 -3.88 3.90
C ARG A 25 -10.51 -2.41 3.50
N VAL A 26 -9.33 -1.80 3.62
CA VAL A 26 -9.16 -0.35 3.43
C VAL A 26 -8.94 -0.02 1.95
N LEU A 27 -8.11 -0.81 1.25
CA LEU A 27 -7.73 -0.51 -0.13
C LEU A 27 -8.38 -1.43 -1.18
N GLY A 28 -9.25 -2.36 -0.76
CA GLY A 28 -9.98 -3.24 -1.67
C GLY A 28 -9.09 -4.21 -2.48
N MET A 29 -7.86 -4.45 -2.03
CA MET A 29 -6.94 -5.33 -2.74
C MET A 29 -7.38 -6.79 -2.62
N LYS A 30 -7.19 -7.57 -3.69
CA LYS A 30 -7.32 -9.02 -3.62
C LYS A 30 -6.10 -9.61 -2.94
N THR A 31 -6.33 -10.63 -2.12
CA THR A 31 -5.26 -11.23 -1.32
C THR A 31 -5.12 -12.71 -1.61
N GLU A 32 -3.91 -13.23 -1.56
CA GLU A 32 -3.58 -14.64 -1.75
C GLU A 32 -2.48 -15.06 -0.79
N SER A 33 -2.69 -16.15 -0.06
CA SER A 33 -1.63 -16.76 0.75
C SER A 33 -0.62 -17.44 -0.16
N MET A 34 0.66 -17.18 0.07
CA MET A 34 1.77 -17.84 -0.64
C MET A 34 2.44 -18.93 0.19
N GLY A 35 1.90 -19.24 1.40
CA GLY A 35 2.52 -20.14 2.36
C GLY A 35 3.75 -19.53 3.05
N GLU A 36 4.30 -20.22 4.05
CA GLU A 36 5.57 -19.87 4.71
C GLU A 36 5.66 -18.42 5.25
N GLY A 37 4.55 -17.88 5.76
CA GLY A 37 4.50 -16.52 6.29
C GLY A 37 4.60 -15.44 5.21
N ARG A 38 4.08 -15.71 4.01
CA ARG A 38 4.03 -14.81 2.87
C ARG A 38 2.62 -14.65 2.34
N ALA A 39 2.31 -13.48 1.80
CA ALA A 39 1.07 -13.22 1.09
C ALA A 39 1.32 -12.31 -0.13
N ALA A 40 0.38 -12.29 -1.05
CA ALA A 40 0.36 -11.34 -2.16
C ALA A 40 -0.91 -10.50 -2.11
N LEU A 41 -0.74 -9.21 -2.39
CA LEU A 41 -1.80 -8.22 -2.54
C LEU A 41 -1.86 -7.82 -4.01
N TYR A 42 -3.01 -7.95 -4.66
CA TYR A 42 -3.18 -7.63 -6.09
C TYR A 42 -4.04 -6.39 -6.28
N PHE A 43 -3.61 -5.51 -7.15
CA PHE A 43 -4.34 -4.31 -7.59
C PHE A 43 -3.96 -3.97 -9.03
N GLY A 44 -4.94 -3.61 -9.85
CA GLY A 44 -4.71 -3.38 -11.29
C GLY A 44 -3.98 -4.56 -11.92
N GLN A 45 -2.82 -4.30 -12.52
CA GLN A 45 -1.92 -5.30 -13.10
C GLN A 45 -0.61 -5.45 -12.31
N GLN A 46 -0.64 -5.11 -11.03
CA GLN A 46 0.53 -5.08 -10.15
C GLN A 46 0.24 -5.82 -8.85
N LYS A 47 1.27 -6.11 -8.09
CA LYS A 47 1.11 -6.72 -6.76
C LYS A 47 2.18 -6.25 -5.77
N ILE A 48 1.88 -6.48 -4.50
CA ILE A 48 2.83 -6.36 -3.40
C ILE A 48 2.95 -7.73 -2.75
N HIS A 49 4.18 -8.21 -2.60
CA HIS A 49 4.46 -9.34 -1.73
C HIS A 49 4.63 -8.86 -0.30
N LEU A 50 3.96 -9.52 0.64
CA LEU A 50 4.16 -9.35 2.07
C LEU A 50 5.04 -10.49 2.58
N ASP A 51 6.16 -10.15 3.18
CA ASP A 51 7.09 -11.08 3.79
C ASP A 51 7.12 -10.83 5.32
N ALA A 52 6.95 -11.89 6.11
CA ALA A 52 7.02 -11.76 7.56
C ALA A 52 8.42 -11.35 8.01
N ALA A 53 8.52 -10.45 8.98
CA ALA A 53 9.78 -10.07 9.61
C ALA A 53 10.47 -11.31 10.20
N GLY A 54 11.76 -11.52 9.84
CA GLY A 54 12.51 -12.71 10.23
C GLY A 54 12.25 -13.96 9.39
N GLY A 55 11.36 -13.89 8.37
CA GLY A 55 11.13 -14.96 7.42
C GLY A 55 12.30 -15.15 6.45
N ALA A 56 12.34 -16.29 5.73
CA ALA A 56 13.43 -16.67 4.82
C ALA A 56 13.63 -15.68 3.65
N MET A 57 12.60 -14.93 3.27
CA MET A 57 12.65 -13.94 2.20
C MET A 57 12.82 -12.50 2.72
N ALA A 58 12.81 -12.30 4.04
CA ALA A 58 13.10 -10.99 4.62
C ALA A 58 14.58 -10.66 4.36
N MET A 59 14.86 -9.45 3.90
CA MET A 59 16.24 -9.00 3.68
C MET A 59 16.99 -9.00 5.01
N SER A 60 17.97 -9.89 5.13
CA SER A 60 18.79 -10.01 6.34
C SER A 60 19.62 -8.74 6.54
N GLY A 61 19.60 -8.21 7.78
CA GLY A 61 20.43 -7.09 8.21
C GLY A 61 19.96 -5.71 7.80
N ALA A 62 18.87 -5.57 7.05
CA ALA A 62 18.30 -4.27 6.76
C ALA A 62 17.48 -3.76 7.96
N LYS A 63 17.82 -2.59 8.49
CA LYS A 63 16.89 -1.84 9.33
C LYS A 63 15.62 -1.64 8.54
N ARG A 64 14.49 -2.14 9.05
CA ARG A 64 13.17 -1.88 8.45
C ARG A 64 12.92 -0.38 8.48
N MET A 65 12.91 0.24 7.30
CA MET A 65 12.45 1.61 7.14
C MET A 65 11.03 1.59 6.59
N PRO A 66 10.13 2.41 7.13
CA PRO A 66 8.80 2.55 6.55
C PRO A 66 8.88 2.93 5.08
N ALA A 67 8.06 2.28 4.24
CA ALA A 67 7.91 2.64 2.84
C ALA A 67 6.97 3.85 2.68
N HIS A 68 7.08 4.54 1.55
CA HIS A 68 6.06 5.46 1.06
C HIS A 68 5.60 4.96 -0.31
N ILE A 69 4.30 4.68 -0.42
CA ILE A 69 3.69 4.16 -1.65
C ILE A 69 2.51 5.05 -2.02
N CYS A 70 2.49 5.54 -3.25
CA CYS A 70 1.37 6.28 -3.81
C CYS A 70 0.57 5.37 -4.75
N PHE A 71 -0.72 5.23 -4.47
CA PHE A 71 -1.69 4.53 -5.32
C PHE A 71 -2.59 5.52 -6.01
N ILE A 72 -2.86 5.29 -7.28
CA ILE A 72 -3.81 6.08 -8.06
C ILE A 72 -5.17 5.37 -8.09
N THR A 73 -6.22 6.13 -7.84
CA THR A 73 -7.62 5.71 -7.96
C THR A 73 -8.38 6.64 -8.90
N GLU A 74 -9.42 6.13 -9.53
CA GLU A 74 -10.39 6.94 -10.29
C GLU A 74 -11.53 7.47 -9.40
N ALA A 75 -11.62 7.00 -8.15
CA ALA A 75 -12.63 7.47 -7.21
C ALA A 75 -12.40 8.94 -6.84
N PRO A 76 -13.47 9.77 -6.77
CA PRO A 76 -13.37 11.13 -6.26
C PRO A 76 -12.81 11.16 -4.82
N MET A 77 -11.96 12.14 -4.52
CA MET A 77 -11.32 12.25 -3.19
C MET A 77 -12.33 12.32 -2.03
N GLY A 78 -13.51 12.90 -2.25
CA GLY A 78 -14.59 12.91 -1.24
C GLY A 78 -15.10 11.51 -0.89
N GLU A 79 -15.18 10.60 -1.87
CA GLU A 79 -15.55 9.20 -1.62
C GLU A 79 -14.41 8.44 -0.92
N VAL A 80 -13.16 8.72 -1.30
CA VAL A 80 -11.98 8.14 -0.64
C VAL A 80 -11.96 8.52 0.85
N THR A 81 -12.11 9.80 1.18
CA THR A 81 -12.10 10.25 2.59
C THR A 81 -13.27 9.69 3.39
N ALA A 82 -14.48 9.64 2.82
CA ALA A 82 -15.66 9.04 3.47
C ALA A 82 -15.45 7.53 3.72
N HIS A 83 -14.86 6.81 2.78
CA HIS A 83 -14.51 5.40 2.93
C HIS A 83 -13.48 5.18 4.05
N LEU A 84 -12.43 5.99 4.10
CA LEU A 84 -11.41 5.91 5.14
C LEU A 84 -12.00 6.17 6.54
N GLU A 85 -12.88 7.17 6.65
CA GLU A 85 -13.62 7.46 7.88
C GLU A 85 -14.48 6.26 8.29
N HIS A 86 -15.23 5.67 7.36
CA HIS A 86 -16.02 4.45 7.61
C HIS A 86 -15.16 3.27 8.07
N CYS A 87 -13.96 3.12 7.53
CA CYS A 87 -12.99 2.11 7.94
C CYS A 87 -12.30 2.41 9.28
N GLY A 88 -12.51 3.60 9.86
CA GLY A 88 -11.83 4.04 11.08
C GLY A 88 -10.34 4.32 10.88
N VAL A 89 -9.93 4.68 9.66
CA VAL A 89 -8.54 4.97 9.32
C VAL A 89 -8.33 6.50 9.27
N PRO A 90 -7.51 7.07 10.15
CA PRO A 90 -7.30 8.51 10.19
C PRO A 90 -6.48 8.99 8.98
N VAL A 91 -6.96 10.05 8.34
CA VAL A 91 -6.20 10.79 7.34
C VAL A 91 -5.24 11.74 8.05
N ARG A 92 -3.92 11.55 7.84
CA ARG A 92 -2.87 12.39 8.44
C ARG A 92 -2.74 13.74 7.76
N MET A 93 -2.90 13.75 6.45
CA MET A 93 -2.65 14.92 5.60
C MET A 93 -3.40 14.76 4.28
N GLN A 94 -3.80 15.87 3.69
CA GLN A 94 -4.40 15.89 2.34
C GLN A 94 -4.02 17.15 1.60
N GLY A 95 -4.15 17.12 0.28
CA GLY A 95 -3.96 18.28 -0.58
C GLY A 95 -3.28 17.94 -1.91
N PRO A 96 -3.00 18.97 -2.73
CA PRO A 96 -2.36 18.79 -4.03
C PRO A 96 -0.90 18.33 -3.88
N ARG A 97 -0.47 17.47 -4.79
CA ARG A 97 0.91 16.98 -4.90
C ARG A 97 1.32 16.92 -6.37
N ALA A 98 2.63 16.83 -6.59
CA ALA A 98 3.20 16.58 -7.91
C ALA A 98 3.19 15.06 -8.18
N GLY A 99 2.36 14.64 -9.11
CA GLY A 99 2.31 13.26 -9.60
C GLY A 99 3.27 13.06 -10.78
N ALA A 100 3.33 11.82 -11.29
CA ALA A 100 4.23 11.47 -12.39
C ALA A 100 3.87 12.15 -13.73
N ILE A 101 2.58 12.45 -13.95
CA ILE A 101 2.08 13.02 -15.20
C ILE A 101 1.30 14.33 -15.01
N GLY A 102 1.33 14.91 -13.81
CA GLY A 102 0.62 16.16 -13.50
C GLY A 102 0.35 16.31 -12.02
N THR A 103 -0.45 17.31 -11.66
CA THR A 103 -0.89 17.52 -10.28
C THR A 103 -1.95 16.50 -9.91
N ILE A 104 -1.79 15.88 -8.74
CA ILE A 104 -2.75 14.94 -8.14
C ILE A 104 -3.33 15.53 -6.86
N GLN A 105 -4.54 15.09 -6.50
CA GLN A 105 -5.11 15.32 -5.17
C GLN A 105 -4.86 14.06 -4.33
N SER A 106 -4.30 14.25 -3.17
CA SER A 106 -3.80 13.13 -2.33
C SER A 106 -4.35 13.18 -0.92
N VAL A 107 -4.56 12.00 -0.35
CA VAL A 107 -4.72 11.78 1.10
C VAL A 107 -3.66 10.79 1.57
N TYR A 108 -3.20 10.97 2.80
CA TYR A 108 -2.14 10.15 3.41
C TYR A 108 -2.68 9.43 4.63
N ILE A 109 -2.45 8.14 4.68
CA ILE A 109 -2.77 7.26 5.81
C ILE A 109 -1.53 6.43 6.18
N ASP A 110 -1.58 5.76 7.32
CA ASP A 110 -0.57 4.77 7.72
C ASP A 110 -1.15 3.37 7.64
N ASP A 111 -0.35 2.44 7.13
CA ASP A 111 -0.65 1.01 7.25
C ASP A 111 -0.29 0.49 8.67
N PRO A 112 -0.59 -0.78 9.01
CA PRO A 112 -0.29 -1.33 10.34
C PRO A 112 1.20 -1.31 10.73
N ASP A 113 2.09 -1.21 9.76
CA ASP A 113 3.53 -1.17 9.94
C ASP A 113 4.12 0.24 9.84
N GLN A 114 3.28 1.27 9.84
CA GLN A 114 3.65 2.68 9.69
C GLN A 114 4.24 3.01 8.32
N ASN A 115 3.95 2.20 7.29
CA ASN A 115 4.23 2.63 5.94
C ASN A 115 3.27 3.77 5.57
N SER A 116 3.81 4.82 4.95
CA SER A 116 3.01 5.93 4.46
C SER A 116 2.31 5.52 3.16
N ILE A 117 1.00 5.47 3.19
CA ILE A 117 0.18 5.18 2.02
C ILE A 117 -0.47 6.48 1.56
N GLU A 118 -0.15 6.86 0.34
CA GLU A 118 -0.75 7.99 -0.36
C GLU A 118 -1.79 7.44 -1.35
N ILE A 119 -3.02 7.93 -1.27
CA ILE A 119 -4.10 7.61 -2.20
C ILE A 119 -4.43 8.88 -2.97
N SER A 120 -4.37 8.82 -4.29
CA SER A 120 -4.42 10.01 -5.13
C SER A 120 -5.28 9.81 -6.38
N SER A 121 -5.79 10.92 -6.90
CA SER A 121 -6.42 10.98 -8.21
C SER A 121 -5.89 12.17 -9.02
N TYR A 122 -5.82 12.01 -10.34
CA TYR A 122 -5.53 13.08 -11.28
C TYR A 122 -6.73 13.98 -11.52
#